data_f528ad1b365e8b7914ae74bb607eb90c
#
_entry.id   f528ad1b365e8b7914ae74bb607eb90c
#
_cell.length_a   1.000
_cell.length_b   1.000
_cell.length_c   1.000
_cell.angle_alpha   90.00
_cell.angle_beta   90.00
_cell.angle_gamma   90.00
#
_symmetry.space_group_name_H-M   'P 1'
#
loop_
_entity.id
_entity.type
_entity.pdbx_description
1 polymer ?
#
loop_
_entity_poly.entity_id
_entity_poly.type
_entity_poly.pdbx_seq_one_letter_code
_entity_poly.pdbx_strand_id
1 'polypeptide(L)'
;MGNTPNIRFKGFTDDWEQRKLMEVAEYRNGKAHENEINDDGEYIVVNSKFVSTNGEIRKFSYAQNEPLYENEIAFVLSDVPNGRAIARTFLVDKSGKYTLNQRIAGITPHEDTDPYYLYIKMNRNEYFLKFDDGNKQTNLSIKDVLNYEDMYPSYKEQQKIGMYFQQLDHLITLHRRAYYNKKGGLTNVHNDNQQYCAIL
;
A
#
# COMPACT_ATOMS: atom_id res chain seq x y z
N MET A 1 2.13 -26.12 17.32
CA MET A 1 1.16 -26.05 16.21
C MET A 1 1.85 -25.33 15.09
N GLY A 2 1.83 -25.86 13.85
CA GLY A 2 2.54 -25.25 12.74
C GLY A 2 1.99 -23.87 12.42
N ASN A 3 2.86 -22.93 12.13
CA ASN A 3 2.55 -21.53 11.81
C ASN A 3 2.16 -21.37 10.32
N THR A 4 1.26 -22.21 9.83
CA THR A 4 0.84 -22.25 8.43
C THR A 4 -0.64 -21.97 8.31
N PRO A 5 -1.10 -21.24 7.26
CA PRO A 5 -2.53 -21.01 7.04
C PRO A 5 -3.25 -22.31 6.65
N ASN A 6 -4.56 -22.38 6.91
CA ASN A 6 -5.39 -23.53 6.54
C ASN A 6 -5.55 -23.70 5.03
N ILE A 7 -5.42 -22.62 4.26
CA ILE A 7 -5.50 -22.62 2.79
C ILE A 7 -4.15 -22.20 2.24
N ARG A 8 -3.59 -23.04 1.35
CA ARG A 8 -2.25 -22.85 0.80
C ARG A 8 -2.16 -23.36 -0.63
N PHE A 9 -1.29 -22.78 -1.44
CA PHE A 9 -1.00 -23.31 -2.76
C PHE A 9 -0.35 -24.69 -2.67
N LYS A 10 -0.74 -25.61 -3.57
CA LYS A 10 -0.16 -26.94 -3.63
C LYS A 10 1.35 -26.87 -3.90
N GLY A 11 2.12 -27.65 -3.14
CA GLY A 11 3.58 -27.74 -3.31
C GLY A 11 4.41 -26.95 -2.31
N PHE A 12 3.77 -26.16 -1.46
CA PHE A 12 4.44 -25.46 -0.35
C PHE A 12 4.12 -26.18 0.98
N THR A 13 5.14 -26.57 1.71
CA THR A 13 5.04 -27.35 2.95
C THR A 13 5.77 -26.72 4.13
N ASP A 14 6.71 -25.80 3.87
CA ASP A 14 7.55 -25.19 4.88
C ASP A 14 6.73 -24.31 5.82
N ASP A 15 7.05 -24.25 7.09
CA ASP A 15 6.42 -23.37 8.05
C ASP A 15 6.65 -21.90 7.66
N TRP A 16 5.68 -21.05 7.96
CA TRP A 16 5.83 -19.61 7.82
C TRP A 16 6.60 -19.07 9.02
N GLU A 17 7.47 -18.09 8.77
CA GLU A 17 8.28 -17.43 9.79
C GLU A 17 7.60 -16.16 10.28
N GLN A 18 7.55 -15.97 11.59
CA GLN A 18 7.11 -14.74 12.22
C GLN A 18 8.23 -13.70 12.13
N ARG A 19 8.00 -12.60 11.42
CA ARG A 19 9.00 -11.55 11.20
C ARG A 19 8.39 -10.16 11.38
N LYS A 20 9.19 -9.23 11.88
CA LYS A 20 8.83 -7.81 11.96
C LYS A 20 9.12 -7.10 10.64
N LEU A 21 8.41 -5.98 10.40
CA LEU A 21 8.65 -5.18 9.20
C LEU A 21 10.11 -4.74 9.09
N MET A 22 10.74 -4.37 10.19
CA MET A 22 12.18 -4.00 10.22
C MET A 22 13.14 -5.08 9.76
N GLU A 23 12.70 -6.33 9.69
CA GLU A 23 13.50 -7.50 9.26
C GLU A 23 13.28 -7.82 7.77
N VAL A 24 12.25 -7.26 7.15
CA VAL A 24 11.83 -7.57 5.78
C VAL A 24 11.80 -6.36 4.85
N ALA A 25 11.96 -5.14 5.39
CA ALA A 25 11.95 -3.92 4.60
C ALA A 25 12.69 -2.78 5.30
N GLU A 26 13.18 -1.83 4.49
CA GLU A 26 13.67 -0.55 4.97
C GLU A 26 12.52 0.47 5.06
N TYR A 27 12.68 1.43 5.97
CA TYR A 27 11.71 2.51 6.21
C TYR A 27 12.37 3.88 6.03
N ARG A 28 11.67 4.80 5.35
CA ARG A 28 12.03 6.21 5.34
C ARG A 28 10.79 7.11 5.41
N ASN A 29 10.95 8.33 5.94
CA ASN A 29 9.90 9.33 5.94
C ASN A 29 9.90 10.13 4.64
N GLY A 30 8.71 10.53 4.18
CA GLY A 30 8.57 11.54 3.16
C GLY A 30 8.92 12.94 3.63
N LYS A 31 9.04 13.87 2.67
CA LYS A 31 9.40 15.28 2.89
C LYS A 31 8.27 16.22 2.49
N ALA A 32 8.23 17.40 3.11
CA ALA A 32 7.29 18.45 2.76
C ALA A 32 7.51 18.97 1.32
N HIS A 33 6.40 19.36 0.66
CA HIS A 33 6.39 19.91 -0.70
C HIS A 33 5.52 21.17 -0.81
N GLU A 34 5.25 21.85 0.31
CA GLU A 34 4.27 22.95 0.33
C GLU A 34 4.64 24.10 -0.60
N ASN A 35 5.93 24.35 -0.77
CA ASN A 35 6.44 25.45 -1.59
C ASN A 35 6.66 25.08 -3.07
N GLU A 36 6.65 23.80 -3.41
CA GLU A 36 6.96 23.27 -4.74
C GLU A 36 5.71 22.75 -5.48
N ILE A 37 4.53 22.81 -4.85
CA ILE A 37 3.27 22.37 -5.48
C ILE A 37 2.90 23.31 -6.62
N ASN A 38 2.76 22.74 -7.80
CA ASN A 38 2.34 23.44 -9.01
C ASN A 38 1.68 22.47 -9.98
N ASP A 39 0.58 22.89 -10.64
CA ASP A 39 -0.15 22.06 -11.58
C ASP A 39 0.67 21.66 -12.82
N ASP A 40 1.67 22.46 -13.19
CA ASP A 40 2.63 22.17 -14.28
C ASP A 40 3.86 21.36 -13.81
N GLY A 41 3.88 20.88 -12.57
CA GLY A 41 5.00 20.10 -12.01
C GLY A 41 5.16 18.73 -12.70
N GLU A 42 6.38 18.22 -12.74
CA GLU A 42 6.72 16.96 -13.38
C GLU A 42 6.45 15.74 -12.50
N TYR A 43 6.51 15.90 -11.17
CA TYR A 43 6.45 14.81 -10.20
C TYR A 43 5.10 14.75 -9.51
N ILE A 44 4.51 13.56 -9.45
CA ILE A 44 3.27 13.33 -8.70
C ILE A 44 3.60 13.24 -7.21
N VAL A 45 2.97 14.10 -6.40
CA VAL A 45 3.13 14.10 -4.95
C VAL A 45 2.24 13.03 -4.32
N VAL A 46 2.89 11.99 -3.79
CA VAL A 46 2.20 10.90 -3.09
C VAL A 46 1.86 11.34 -1.66
N ASN A 47 0.62 11.74 -1.45
CA ASN A 47 0.04 12.14 -0.18
C ASN A 47 -1.16 11.25 0.20
N SER A 48 -1.73 11.42 1.40
CA SER A 48 -2.87 10.61 1.86
C SER A 48 -4.06 10.63 0.90
N LYS A 49 -4.32 11.77 0.25
CA LYS A 49 -5.42 11.89 -0.71
C LYS A 49 -5.14 11.10 -1.99
N PHE A 50 -3.92 11.19 -2.52
CA PHE A 50 -3.48 10.38 -3.67
C PHE A 50 -3.64 8.88 -3.37
N VAL A 51 -3.11 8.41 -2.24
CA VAL A 51 -3.18 6.99 -1.86
C VAL A 51 -4.62 6.56 -1.63
N SER A 52 -5.43 7.35 -0.90
CA SER A 52 -6.82 7.00 -0.59
C SER A 52 -7.77 7.02 -1.78
N THR A 53 -7.38 7.67 -2.88
CA THR A 53 -8.15 7.72 -4.14
C THR A 53 -7.50 6.89 -5.25
N ASN A 54 -6.54 6.01 -4.92
CA ASN A 54 -5.81 5.19 -5.90
C ASN A 54 -5.23 6.00 -7.07
N GLY A 55 -4.71 7.21 -6.77
CA GLY A 55 -4.11 8.09 -7.75
C GLY A 55 -5.07 8.89 -8.63
N GLU A 56 -6.37 8.90 -8.33
CA GLU A 56 -7.34 9.73 -9.05
C GLU A 56 -7.13 11.22 -8.77
N ILE A 57 -6.92 11.59 -7.49
CA ILE A 57 -6.62 12.95 -7.07
C ILE A 57 -5.12 13.13 -6.96
N ARG A 58 -4.57 13.99 -7.81
CA ARG A 58 -3.13 14.23 -7.92
C ARG A 58 -2.80 15.67 -7.57
N LYS A 59 -1.63 15.85 -6.98
CA LYS A 59 -0.92 17.12 -6.93
C LYS A 59 0.43 16.92 -7.58
N PHE A 60 0.94 17.95 -8.20
CA PHE A 60 2.23 17.90 -8.89
C PHE A 60 3.23 18.82 -8.20
N SER A 61 4.51 18.57 -8.40
CA SER A 61 5.63 19.36 -7.88
C SER A 61 6.73 19.45 -8.93
N TYR A 62 7.42 20.60 -8.96
CA TYR A 62 8.66 20.74 -9.73
C TYR A 62 9.85 20.04 -9.06
N ALA A 63 9.81 19.89 -7.73
CA ALA A 63 10.87 19.25 -6.96
C ALA A 63 10.51 17.81 -6.59
N GLN A 64 11.50 16.93 -6.70
CA GLN A 64 11.41 15.55 -6.24
C GLN A 64 12.23 15.41 -4.94
N ASN A 65 11.70 16.01 -3.84
CA ASN A 65 12.40 16.09 -2.55
C ASN A 65 12.67 14.72 -1.89
N GLU A 66 11.82 13.75 -2.16
CA GLU A 66 11.95 12.38 -1.70
C GLU A 66 11.47 11.42 -2.80
N PRO A 67 12.37 11.00 -3.72
CA PRO A 67 12.01 10.11 -4.83
C PRO A 67 11.45 8.77 -4.37
N LEU A 68 10.47 8.25 -5.11
CA LEU A 68 9.99 6.88 -4.99
C LEU A 68 10.48 6.05 -6.17
N TYR A 69 10.86 4.83 -5.88
CA TYR A 69 11.36 3.87 -6.86
C TYR A 69 10.36 2.75 -7.11
N GLU A 70 10.42 2.14 -8.28
CA GLU A 70 9.59 1.00 -8.65
C GLU A 70 9.69 -0.13 -7.59
N ASN A 71 8.55 -0.73 -7.27
CA ASN A 71 8.38 -1.75 -6.23
C ASN A 71 8.50 -1.26 -4.78
N GLU A 72 8.69 0.03 -4.54
CA GLU A 72 8.51 0.58 -3.20
C GLU A 72 7.03 0.75 -2.86
N ILE A 73 6.74 0.78 -1.57
CA ILE A 73 5.39 0.95 -1.05
C ILE A 73 5.29 2.28 -0.32
N ALA A 74 4.41 3.17 -0.79
CA ALA A 74 4.04 4.35 -0.03
C ALA A 74 2.96 3.98 0.99
N PHE A 75 3.20 4.25 2.27
CA PHE A 75 2.33 3.85 3.38
C PHE A 75 1.83 5.07 4.16
N VAL A 76 0.52 5.21 4.32
CA VAL A 76 -0.09 6.37 4.98
C VAL A 76 0.03 6.26 6.51
N LEU A 77 0.73 7.23 7.10
CA LEU A 77 1.01 7.30 8.54
C LEU A 77 -0.04 8.08 9.33
N SER A 78 -0.81 8.95 8.67
CA SER A 78 -1.68 9.89 9.39
C SER A 78 -3.01 10.12 8.68
N ASP A 79 -4.09 10.15 9.47
CA ASP A 79 -5.43 10.47 8.99
C ASP A 79 -6.26 11.17 10.07
N VAL A 80 -7.39 11.77 9.66
CA VAL A 80 -8.42 12.30 10.56
C VAL A 80 -9.11 11.17 11.33
N PRO A 81 -9.80 11.44 12.45
CA PRO A 81 -10.54 10.43 13.18
C PRO A 81 -11.52 9.67 12.28
N ASN A 82 -11.55 8.35 12.41
CA ASN A 82 -12.35 7.45 11.55
C ASN A 82 -12.07 7.63 10.05
N GLY A 83 -10.90 8.12 9.71
CA GLY A 83 -10.47 8.33 8.34
C GLY A 83 -10.26 7.03 7.58
N ARG A 84 -10.36 7.12 6.25
CA ARG A 84 -10.20 5.95 5.38
C ARG A 84 -8.81 5.83 4.76
N ALA A 85 -7.93 6.80 5.01
CA ALA A 85 -6.60 6.82 4.43
C ALA A 85 -5.54 6.15 5.32
N ILE A 86 -5.73 6.12 6.66
CA ILE A 86 -4.78 5.52 7.58
C ILE A 86 -4.42 4.09 7.18
N ALA A 87 -3.14 3.76 7.23
CA ALA A 87 -2.58 2.44 6.90
C ALA A 87 -2.88 1.95 5.47
N ARG A 88 -3.26 2.85 4.55
CA ARG A 88 -3.35 2.51 3.13
C ARG A 88 -1.98 2.48 2.50
N THR A 89 -1.85 1.63 1.49
CA THR A 89 -0.63 1.44 0.72
C THR A 89 -0.84 1.85 -0.74
N PHE A 90 0.25 2.26 -1.38
CA PHE A 90 0.35 2.44 -2.83
C PHE A 90 1.66 1.79 -3.28
N LEU A 91 1.57 0.80 -4.18
CA LEU A 91 2.73 0.17 -4.78
C LEU A 91 3.19 1.01 -5.98
N VAL A 92 4.45 1.41 -5.97
CA VAL A 92 5.04 2.28 -6.98
C VAL A 92 5.26 1.51 -8.29
N ASP A 93 4.63 1.98 -9.38
CA ASP A 93 4.65 1.35 -10.70
C ASP A 93 5.85 1.76 -11.56
N LYS A 94 6.53 2.86 -11.22
CA LYS A 94 7.63 3.40 -12.04
C LYS A 94 8.51 4.36 -11.24
N SER A 95 9.82 4.16 -11.32
CA SER A 95 10.81 5.10 -10.78
C SER A 95 10.78 6.46 -11.49
N GLY A 96 11.16 7.53 -10.78
CA GLY A 96 11.30 8.87 -11.35
C GLY A 96 9.99 9.61 -11.63
N LYS A 97 8.84 9.06 -11.23
CA LYS A 97 7.51 9.63 -11.47
C LYS A 97 6.89 10.27 -10.23
N TYR A 98 7.26 9.80 -9.06
CA TYR A 98 6.63 10.14 -7.80
C TYR A 98 7.60 10.75 -6.80
N THR A 99 7.09 11.62 -5.94
CA THR A 99 7.79 12.12 -4.78
C THR A 99 6.95 11.94 -3.52
N LEU A 100 7.60 11.46 -2.44
CA LEU A 100 6.95 11.05 -1.20
C LEU A 100 6.72 12.26 -0.29
N ASN A 101 5.44 12.56 0.01
CA ASN A 101 5.09 13.68 0.89
C ASN A 101 5.27 13.32 2.37
N GLN A 102 5.42 14.34 3.22
CA GLN A 102 5.38 14.19 4.68
C GLN A 102 4.12 13.42 5.12
N ARG A 103 4.18 12.68 6.23
CA ARG A 103 3.13 11.79 6.75
C ARG A 103 2.84 10.54 5.91
N ILE A 104 3.67 10.28 4.91
CA ILE A 104 3.70 9.02 4.17
C ILE A 104 5.08 8.42 4.38
N ALA A 105 5.14 7.12 4.69
CA ALA A 105 6.40 6.38 4.72
C ALA A 105 6.69 5.75 3.35
N GLY A 106 7.94 5.72 2.97
CA GLY A 106 8.46 4.84 1.92
C GLY A 106 8.96 3.54 2.56
N ILE A 107 8.46 2.43 2.10
CA ILE A 107 8.84 1.09 2.54
C ILE A 107 9.49 0.39 1.36
N THR A 108 10.76 0.01 1.50
CA THR A 108 11.54 -0.68 0.47
C THR A 108 11.70 -2.14 0.89
N PRO A 109 10.99 -3.10 0.27
CA PRO A 109 11.13 -4.51 0.59
C PRO A 109 12.56 -5.01 0.37
N HIS A 110 13.06 -5.89 1.25
CA HIS A 110 14.31 -6.58 1.07
C HIS A 110 14.22 -7.63 -0.06
N GLU A 111 15.36 -8.15 -0.52
CA GLU A 111 15.45 -9.09 -1.66
C GLU A 111 14.67 -10.40 -1.43
N ASP A 112 14.44 -10.80 -0.18
CA ASP A 112 13.67 -11.98 0.22
C ASP A 112 12.19 -11.70 0.47
N THR A 113 11.73 -10.49 0.17
CA THR A 113 10.35 -10.03 0.39
C THR A 113 9.73 -9.55 -0.91
N ASP A 114 8.66 -10.22 -1.34
CA ASP A 114 7.94 -9.83 -2.55
C ASP A 114 7.17 -8.52 -2.33
N PRO A 115 7.40 -7.49 -3.18
CA PRO A 115 6.78 -6.17 -3.00
C PRO A 115 5.25 -6.20 -3.03
N TYR A 116 4.65 -6.99 -3.91
CA TYR A 116 3.20 -7.07 -4.01
C TYR A 116 2.60 -7.81 -2.81
N TYR A 117 3.26 -8.88 -2.35
CA TYR A 117 2.88 -9.57 -1.12
C TYR A 117 2.88 -8.62 0.08
N LEU A 118 3.97 -7.87 0.29
CA LEU A 118 4.08 -6.91 1.39
C LEU A 118 3.04 -5.78 1.26
N TYR A 119 2.83 -5.26 0.06
CA TYR A 119 1.81 -4.26 -0.25
C TYR A 119 0.42 -4.69 0.22
N ILE A 120 -0.03 -5.91 -0.10
CA ILE A 120 -1.35 -6.39 0.33
C ILE A 120 -1.40 -6.68 1.84
N LYS A 121 -0.34 -7.20 2.42
CA LYS A 121 -0.27 -7.52 3.86
C LYS A 121 -0.34 -6.28 4.74
N MET A 122 0.29 -5.18 4.32
CA MET A 122 0.27 -3.92 5.07
C MET A 122 -1.02 -3.12 4.88
N ASN A 123 -1.69 -3.25 3.71
CA ASN A 123 -2.80 -2.40 3.34
C ASN A 123 -3.99 -2.56 4.27
N ARG A 124 -4.27 -1.52 5.08
CA ARG A 124 -5.39 -1.50 6.05
C ARG A 124 -5.36 -2.68 7.03
N ASN A 125 -4.19 -3.21 7.33
CA ASN A 125 -4.04 -4.30 8.29
C ASN A 125 -4.54 -3.88 9.69
N GLU A 126 -5.26 -4.77 10.37
CA GLU A 126 -5.85 -4.54 11.68
C GLU A 126 -4.83 -4.12 12.73
N TYR A 127 -3.58 -4.59 12.63
CA TYR A 127 -2.49 -4.16 13.50
C TYR A 127 -2.33 -2.62 13.51
N PHE A 128 -2.41 -1.97 12.35
CA PHE A 128 -2.29 -0.52 12.24
C PHE A 128 -3.60 0.20 12.59
N LEU A 129 -4.74 -0.40 12.24
CA LEU A 129 -6.05 0.21 12.47
C LEU A 129 -6.40 0.32 13.95
N LYS A 130 -5.85 -0.54 14.81
CA LYS A 130 -6.04 -0.46 16.27
C LYS A 130 -5.55 0.86 16.90
N PHE A 131 -4.67 1.62 16.21
CA PHE A 131 -4.19 2.91 16.69
C PHE A 131 -5.17 4.06 16.44
N ASP A 132 -6.21 3.85 15.60
CA ASP A 132 -7.28 4.83 15.37
C ASP A 132 -8.38 4.64 16.42
N ASP A 133 -8.40 5.54 17.42
CA ASP A 133 -9.41 5.54 18.49
C ASP A 133 -10.71 6.26 18.11
N GLY A 134 -10.78 6.80 16.88
CA GLY A 134 -11.94 7.52 16.34
C GLY A 134 -12.19 8.90 16.95
N ASN A 135 -11.36 9.37 17.90
CA ASN A 135 -11.59 10.63 18.62
C ASN A 135 -10.66 11.75 18.17
N LYS A 136 -9.45 11.43 17.79
CA LYS A 136 -8.42 12.39 17.39
C LYS A 136 -7.68 11.91 16.15
N GLN A 137 -6.89 12.81 15.56
CA GLN A 137 -6.02 12.45 14.43
C GLN A 137 -5.10 11.29 14.82
N THR A 138 -5.13 10.23 14.02
CA THR A 138 -4.23 9.09 14.15
C THR A 138 -2.89 9.43 13.51
N ASN A 139 -1.79 9.10 14.20
CA ASN A 139 -0.44 9.21 13.69
C ASN A 139 0.34 7.96 14.10
N LEU A 140 0.68 7.14 13.13
CA LEU A 140 1.55 5.98 13.35
C LEU A 140 3.00 6.46 13.48
N SER A 141 3.66 6.09 14.56
CA SER A 141 5.08 6.37 14.75
C SER A 141 5.93 5.39 13.93
N ILE A 142 7.20 5.74 13.69
CA ILE A 142 8.19 4.84 13.07
C ILE A 142 8.23 3.50 13.81
N LYS A 143 8.20 3.56 15.15
CA LYS A 143 8.22 2.36 16.00
C LYS A 143 6.98 1.49 15.79
N ASP A 144 5.80 2.09 15.65
CA ASP A 144 4.56 1.35 15.40
C ASP A 144 4.62 0.62 14.06
N VAL A 145 5.19 1.26 13.03
CA VAL A 145 5.34 0.67 11.69
C VAL A 145 6.39 -0.44 11.69
N LEU A 146 7.59 -0.18 12.21
CA LEU A 146 8.70 -1.14 12.21
C LEU A 146 8.45 -2.38 13.10
N ASN A 147 7.61 -2.25 14.13
CA ASN A 147 7.21 -3.37 14.98
C ASN A 147 5.99 -4.14 14.47
N TYR A 148 5.44 -3.78 13.30
CA TYR A 148 4.44 -4.61 12.65
C TYR A 148 5.01 -6.01 12.43
N GLU A 149 4.36 -7.02 12.98
CA GLU A 149 4.79 -8.41 12.96
C GLU A 149 3.72 -9.25 12.27
N ASP A 150 4.15 -10.10 11.35
CA ASP A 150 3.28 -10.99 10.61
C ASP A 150 4.02 -12.29 10.23
N MET A 151 3.28 -13.24 9.67
CA MET A 151 3.81 -14.50 9.19
C MET A 151 4.23 -14.39 7.73
N TYR A 152 5.46 -14.80 7.43
CA TYR A 152 6.05 -14.74 6.09
C TYR A 152 6.39 -16.14 5.59
N PRO A 153 5.83 -16.56 4.43
CA PRO A 153 6.24 -17.78 3.75
C PRO A 153 7.59 -17.61 3.04
N SER A 154 8.10 -18.67 2.43
CA SER A 154 9.24 -18.59 1.53
C SER A 154 8.97 -17.56 0.40
N TYR A 155 10.04 -16.91 -0.10
CA TYR A 155 9.94 -15.90 -1.16
C TYR A 155 9.14 -16.38 -2.39
N LYS A 156 9.34 -17.63 -2.81
CA LYS A 156 8.59 -18.24 -3.92
C LYS A 156 7.09 -18.33 -3.65
N GLU A 157 6.70 -18.59 -2.41
CA GLU A 157 5.30 -18.63 -2.03
C GLU A 157 4.72 -17.21 -1.92
N GLN A 158 5.47 -16.24 -1.38
CA GLN A 158 5.08 -14.82 -1.40
C GLN A 158 4.77 -14.36 -2.83
N GLN A 159 5.67 -14.64 -3.79
CA GLN A 159 5.45 -14.33 -5.20
C GLN A 159 4.18 -14.99 -5.74
N LYS A 160 3.92 -16.26 -5.39
CA LYS A 160 2.73 -16.96 -5.84
C LYS A 160 1.45 -16.35 -5.27
N ILE A 161 1.47 -15.95 -4.00
CA ILE A 161 0.36 -15.25 -3.34
C ILE A 161 0.18 -13.88 -3.99
N GLY A 162 1.24 -13.11 -4.15
CA GLY A 162 1.21 -11.79 -4.78
C GLY A 162 0.62 -11.82 -6.18
N MET A 163 1.09 -12.71 -7.04
CA MET A 163 0.56 -12.89 -8.40
C MET A 163 -0.93 -13.26 -8.41
N TYR A 164 -1.36 -14.11 -7.49
CA TYR A 164 -2.78 -14.48 -7.39
C TYR A 164 -3.68 -13.28 -7.07
N PHE A 165 -3.30 -12.47 -6.08
CA PHE A 165 -4.05 -11.26 -5.73
C PHE A 165 -3.99 -10.20 -6.82
N GLN A 166 -2.84 -10.03 -7.49
CA GLN A 166 -2.72 -9.13 -8.63
C GLN A 166 -3.67 -9.50 -9.78
N GLN A 167 -3.82 -10.80 -10.07
CA GLN A 167 -4.78 -11.28 -11.05
C GLN A 167 -6.24 -11.02 -10.62
N LEU A 168 -6.56 -11.21 -9.33
CA LEU A 168 -7.88 -10.90 -8.80
C LEU A 168 -8.20 -9.40 -8.92
N ASP A 169 -7.29 -8.51 -8.56
CA ASP A 169 -7.47 -7.07 -8.69
C ASP A 169 -7.68 -6.65 -10.14
N HIS A 170 -6.93 -7.27 -11.06
CA HIS A 170 -7.12 -7.04 -12.50
C HIS A 170 -8.51 -7.47 -12.97
N LEU A 171 -8.96 -8.66 -12.60
CA LEU A 171 -10.29 -9.18 -12.95
C LEU A 171 -11.43 -8.32 -12.38
N ILE A 172 -11.31 -7.87 -11.13
CA ILE A 172 -12.26 -6.97 -10.48
C ILE A 172 -12.35 -5.66 -11.25
N THR A 173 -11.21 -5.10 -11.63
CA THR A 173 -11.13 -3.85 -12.40
C THR A 173 -11.81 -3.99 -13.76
N LEU A 174 -11.53 -5.08 -14.49
CA LEU A 174 -12.17 -5.37 -15.78
C LEU A 174 -13.69 -5.53 -15.62
N HIS A 175 -14.12 -6.27 -14.60
CA HIS A 175 -15.56 -6.49 -14.35
C HIS A 175 -16.30 -5.19 -14.04
N ARG A 176 -15.72 -4.33 -13.21
CA ARG A 176 -16.27 -3.00 -12.90
C ARG A 176 -16.39 -2.15 -14.17
N ARG A 177 -15.34 -2.07 -14.98
CA ARG A 177 -15.38 -1.33 -16.27
C ARG A 177 -16.49 -1.85 -17.18
N ALA A 178 -16.62 -3.17 -17.33
CA ALA A 178 -17.65 -3.79 -18.15
C ALA A 178 -19.08 -3.47 -17.62
N TYR A 179 -19.28 -3.50 -16.31
CA TYR A 179 -20.54 -3.15 -15.66
C TYR A 179 -20.95 -1.70 -15.91
N TYR A 180 -20.02 -0.74 -15.75
CA TYR A 180 -20.30 0.68 -15.98
C TYR A 180 -20.56 0.97 -17.45
N ASN A 181 -19.82 0.36 -18.37
CA ASN A 181 -20.07 0.49 -19.80
C ASN A 181 -21.47 0.00 -20.21
N LYS A 182 -21.95 -1.11 -19.61
CA LYS A 182 -23.33 -1.62 -19.85
C LYS A 182 -24.42 -0.70 -19.31
N LYS A 183 -24.16 0.07 -18.26
CA LYS A 183 -25.13 1.02 -17.68
C LYS A 183 -25.21 2.36 -18.41
N GLY A 184 -24.43 2.57 -19.50
CA GLY A 184 -24.53 3.78 -20.32
C GLY A 184 -24.07 5.07 -19.64
N GLY A 185 -23.26 4.97 -18.60
CA GLY A 185 -22.80 6.12 -17.83
C GLY A 185 -21.32 6.42 -18.04
N LEU A 186 -21.01 7.52 -18.70
CA LEU A 186 -19.77 8.28 -18.54
C LEU A 186 -19.79 8.94 -17.14
N THR A 187 -19.74 8.13 -16.08
CA THR A 187 -19.52 8.61 -14.72
C THR A 187 -18.22 8.02 -14.23
N ASN A 188 -17.35 8.88 -13.73
CA ASN A 188 -16.04 8.55 -13.17
C ASN A 188 -16.09 7.29 -12.32
N VAL A 189 -15.35 6.28 -12.74
CA VAL A 189 -15.22 5.01 -12.00
C VAL A 189 -14.47 5.32 -10.72
N HIS A 190 -15.19 5.48 -9.61
CA HIS A 190 -14.57 5.48 -8.29
C HIS A 190 -13.98 4.09 -8.06
N ASN A 191 -12.67 4.03 -8.03
CA ASN A 191 -11.90 2.81 -7.83
C ASN A 191 -11.89 2.44 -6.34
N ASP A 192 -12.93 1.76 -5.87
CA ASP A 192 -12.93 1.14 -4.53
C ASP A 192 -12.24 -0.25 -4.55
N ASN A 193 -10.97 -0.29 -4.95
CA ASN A 193 -10.16 -1.53 -4.96
C ASN A 193 -9.76 -2.04 -3.57
N GLN A 194 -10.57 -1.79 -2.50
CA GLN A 194 -10.05 -1.92 -1.15
C GLN A 194 -10.77 -2.89 -0.22
N GLN A 195 -11.67 -3.68 -0.74
CA GLN A 195 -12.50 -4.51 0.13
C GLN A 195 -11.98 -5.93 0.40
N TYR A 196 -10.85 -6.33 -0.19
CA TYR A 196 -10.42 -7.74 -0.18
C TYR A 196 -9.14 -8.06 0.60
N CYS A 197 -8.49 -7.08 1.24
CA CYS A 197 -7.30 -7.35 2.07
C CYS A 197 -7.60 -7.97 3.46
N ALA A 198 -8.86 -8.23 3.80
CA ALA A 198 -9.24 -8.77 5.11
C ALA A 198 -9.34 -10.30 5.18
N ILE A 199 -8.89 -11.04 4.16
CA ILE A 199 -9.11 -12.50 4.06
C ILE A 199 -7.79 -13.32 4.18
N LEU A 200 -6.65 -12.69 4.50
CA LEU A 200 -5.42 -13.45 4.78
C LEU A 200 -5.03 -13.41 6.25
#